data_5ac87f159364657100615b377ea843c0
#
_entry.id   5ac87f159364657100615b377ea843c0
#
_cell.length_a   1.000
_cell.length_b   1.000
_cell.length_c   1.000
_cell.angle_alpha   90.00
_cell.angle_beta   90.00
_cell.angle_gamma   90.00
#
_symmetry.space_group_name_H-M   'P 1'
#
loop_
_entity.id
_entity.type
_entity.pdbx_description
1 polymer ?
#
loop_
_entity_poly.entity_id
_entity_poly.type
_entity_poly.pdbx_seq_one_letter_code
_entity_poly.pdbx_strand_id
1 'polypeptide(L)'
;MVVSFPFTGSLTFLVFISWIPLLLIEDIVSRQKYRPSKVFIHAFITFFIYNLGSTWWIWNASPEGAVFAIVLNALIMAFVFYFFHKIKKNFAEKSGYLLLAFVWITFEYIHYHWELSWPWLNLGNVFSITPSIVQWYSITGVLGGTFWILLINVLSFFVIKNIYLRNKKWDTQIKSLLIIGGALVIPIVFSMASYFSYKEIKNPVEVISIQPNIDPYNEKFTTELKEQLDKIFYQADQKVTSKTKFILAPETAISATFFEEDLKLQPFFNYIIQRKEKWGEAAFYTGASTLCFFKDKHSISSRKLEGGPGFIESYNTSLLINQYDIPYFVHKSKLVLGVEKIPFLNVFPWLEQLAINLDGASGSLGIENEPKVLQANNLTFAPSICYESIYGDFISKQVKKGAELIFVITNDGWWGDTPGYKQHASFSRLRAIENRRSIARSANTGISCFINQRGDVTQKTNWWKETSIRGELNQNSELTFYSKYGDLLGKLFSFILVFILGYELIKSLFKMVSRNK
;
A
#
# COMPACT_ATOMS: atom_id res chain seq x y z
N MET A 1 -9.79 12.45 -11.75
CA MET A 1 -9.17 11.61 -10.72
C MET A 1 -10.00 10.34 -10.44
N VAL A 2 -11.25 10.43 -9.95
CA VAL A 2 -12.07 9.25 -9.61
C VAL A 2 -12.16 8.24 -10.77
N VAL A 3 -12.58 8.70 -11.95
CA VAL A 3 -12.78 7.81 -13.12
C VAL A 3 -11.48 7.19 -13.66
N SER A 4 -10.31 7.72 -13.30
CA SER A 4 -9.01 7.14 -13.66
C SER A 4 -8.50 6.14 -12.64
N PHE A 5 -9.06 6.11 -11.42
CA PHE A 5 -8.60 5.23 -10.35
C PHE A 5 -9.05 3.77 -10.60
N PRO A 6 -8.25 2.77 -10.21
CA PRO A 6 -8.57 1.37 -10.45
C PRO A 6 -9.93 0.96 -9.90
N PHE A 7 -10.71 0.26 -10.72
CA PHE A 7 -12.02 -0.31 -10.40
C PHE A 7 -13.12 0.70 -9.99
N THR A 8 -12.85 2.02 -10.05
CA THR A 8 -13.89 3.06 -9.90
C THR A 8 -14.33 3.63 -11.25
N GLY A 9 -13.46 3.63 -12.25
CA GLY A 9 -13.77 4.01 -13.63
C GLY A 9 -12.83 3.35 -14.62
N SER A 10 -11.61 3.05 -14.19
CA SER A 10 -10.55 2.35 -14.96
C SER A 10 -10.13 3.06 -16.26
N LEU A 11 -10.47 4.33 -16.42
CA LEU A 11 -10.02 5.18 -17.52
C LEU A 11 -8.66 5.80 -17.19
N THR A 12 -7.66 4.95 -16.97
CA THR A 12 -6.34 5.29 -16.42
C THR A 12 -5.71 6.53 -17.04
N PHE A 13 -5.76 6.68 -18.36
CA PHE A 13 -5.10 7.80 -19.04
C PHE A 13 -5.72 9.19 -18.76
N LEU A 14 -6.95 9.25 -18.25
CA LEU A 14 -7.54 10.52 -17.83
C LEU A 14 -6.82 11.15 -16.63
N VAL A 15 -5.99 10.39 -15.92
CA VAL A 15 -5.16 10.92 -14.83
C VAL A 15 -4.22 12.04 -15.32
N PHE A 16 -3.76 11.98 -16.58
CA PHE A 16 -2.84 12.96 -17.17
C PHE A 16 -3.46 14.34 -17.47
N ILE A 17 -4.77 14.47 -17.34
CA ILE A 17 -5.49 15.75 -17.47
C ILE A 17 -6.33 16.09 -16.24
N SER A 18 -6.35 15.21 -15.26
CA SER A 18 -7.28 15.28 -14.11
C SER A 18 -7.02 16.44 -13.15
N TRP A 19 -5.82 17.01 -13.13
CA TRP A 19 -5.43 18.14 -12.29
C TRP A 19 -5.66 19.50 -12.98
N ILE A 20 -5.84 19.52 -14.29
CA ILE A 20 -5.95 20.77 -15.08
C ILE A 20 -7.07 21.69 -14.56
N PRO A 21 -8.29 21.20 -14.26
CA PRO A 21 -9.35 22.07 -13.73
C PRO A 21 -8.96 22.77 -12.42
N LEU A 22 -8.34 22.04 -11.50
CA LEU A 22 -7.89 22.59 -10.23
C LEU A 22 -6.74 23.61 -10.41
N LEU A 23 -5.82 23.36 -11.34
CA LEU A 23 -4.74 24.29 -11.69
C LEU A 23 -5.26 25.56 -12.34
N LEU A 24 -6.32 25.47 -13.17
CA LEU A 24 -6.97 26.64 -13.77
C LEU A 24 -7.67 27.50 -12.72
N ILE A 25 -8.37 26.87 -11.79
CA ILE A 25 -9.01 27.58 -10.65
C ILE A 25 -7.94 28.31 -9.82
N GLU A 26 -6.84 27.61 -9.51
CA GLU A 26 -5.73 28.19 -8.76
C GLU A 26 -5.11 29.39 -9.48
N ASP A 27 -4.93 29.29 -10.80
CA ASP A 27 -4.41 30.38 -11.63
C ASP A 27 -5.35 31.61 -11.66
N ILE A 28 -6.65 31.38 -11.80
CA ILE A 28 -7.66 32.44 -11.76
C ILE A 28 -7.63 33.17 -10.42
N VAL A 29 -7.64 32.40 -9.30
CA VAL A 29 -7.58 32.97 -7.95
C VAL A 29 -6.30 33.80 -7.75
N SER A 30 -5.16 33.32 -8.27
CA SER A 30 -3.88 34.02 -8.17
C SER A 30 -3.86 35.31 -8.99
N ARG A 31 -4.33 35.30 -10.24
CA ARG A 31 -4.31 36.47 -11.13
C ARG A 31 -5.31 37.55 -10.73
N GLN A 32 -6.51 37.15 -10.31
CA GLN A 32 -7.54 38.08 -9.90
C GLN A 32 -7.38 38.53 -8.43
N LYS A 33 -6.31 38.10 -7.76
CA LYS A 33 -6.01 38.43 -6.35
C LYS A 33 -7.17 38.11 -5.40
N TYR A 34 -7.94 37.07 -5.70
CA TYR A 34 -8.99 36.62 -4.76
C TYR A 34 -8.37 36.11 -3.45
N ARG A 35 -9.23 35.99 -2.43
CA ARG A 35 -8.80 35.44 -1.13
C ARG A 35 -8.20 34.04 -1.31
N PRO A 36 -7.01 33.77 -0.79
CA PRO A 36 -6.35 32.46 -0.91
C PRO A 36 -7.17 31.29 -0.39
N SER A 37 -8.07 31.53 0.57
CA SER A 37 -9.01 30.52 1.08
C SER A 37 -9.88 29.89 -0.02
N LYS A 38 -10.14 30.59 -1.14
CA LYS A 38 -10.86 30.02 -2.28
C LYS A 38 -10.09 28.83 -2.88
N VAL A 39 -8.75 28.89 -2.94
CA VAL A 39 -7.94 27.76 -3.43
C VAL A 39 -8.11 26.56 -2.50
N PHE A 40 -8.05 26.78 -1.19
CA PHE A 40 -8.26 25.71 -0.21
C PHE A 40 -9.63 25.05 -0.36
N ILE A 41 -10.69 25.85 -0.46
CA ILE A 41 -12.07 25.33 -0.58
C ILE A 41 -12.22 24.47 -1.85
N HIS A 42 -11.77 24.96 -3.01
CA HIS A 42 -11.87 24.20 -4.26
C HIS A 42 -11.00 22.95 -4.23
N ALA A 43 -9.80 23.02 -3.65
CA ALA A 43 -8.95 21.86 -3.45
C ALA A 43 -9.63 20.83 -2.53
N PHE A 44 -10.22 21.28 -1.41
CA PHE A 44 -10.94 20.39 -0.51
C PHE A 44 -12.11 19.69 -1.20
N ILE A 45 -12.95 20.42 -1.93
CA ILE A 45 -14.05 19.82 -2.68
C ILE A 45 -13.53 18.80 -3.69
N THR A 46 -12.47 19.15 -4.44
CA THR A 46 -11.85 18.25 -5.43
C THR A 46 -11.34 16.97 -4.79
N PHE A 47 -10.58 17.08 -3.69
CA PHE A 47 -10.00 15.92 -3.04
C PHE A 47 -11.04 15.14 -2.20
N PHE A 48 -12.07 15.81 -1.68
CA PHE A 48 -13.18 15.13 -1.02
C PHE A 48 -13.92 14.20 -2.01
N ILE A 49 -14.27 14.72 -3.19
CA ILE A 49 -14.89 13.91 -4.25
C ILE A 49 -13.96 12.78 -4.70
N TYR A 50 -12.65 13.04 -4.80
CA TYR A 50 -11.68 12.01 -5.16
C TYR A 50 -11.59 10.91 -4.11
N ASN A 51 -11.47 11.25 -2.83
CA ASN A 51 -11.43 10.29 -1.73
C ASN A 51 -12.75 9.51 -1.65
N LEU A 52 -13.88 10.21 -1.63
CA LEU A 52 -15.21 9.58 -1.56
C LEU A 52 -15.41 8.61 -2.73
N GLY A 53 -15.19 9.06 -3.96
CA GLY A 53 -15.42 8.23 -5.14
C GLY A 53 -14.48 7.02 -5.25
N SER A 54 -13.25 7.12 -4.73
CA SER A 54 -12.26 6.04 -4.83
C SER A 54 -12.24 5.08 -3.64
N THR A 55 -12.72 5.50 -2.46
CA THR A 55 -12.60 4.74 -1.21
C THR A 55 -13.89 4.65 -0.40
N TRP A 56 -15.06 4.94 -0.99
CA TRP A 56 -16.36 4.84 -0.33
C TRP A 56 -16.62 3.46 0.31
N TRP A 57 -16.02 2.42 -0.21
CA TRP A 57 -16.17 1.05 0.22
C TRP A 57 -15.66 0.78 1.66
N ILE A 58 -14.85 1.68 2.24
CA ILE A 58 -14.45 1.62 3.66
C ILE A 58 -15.69 1.66 4.56
N TRP A 59 -16.78 2.29 4.09
CA TRP A 59 -18.06 2.35 4.79
C TRP A 59 -18.58 0.97 5.23
N ASN A 60 -18.37 -0.05 4.41
CA ASN A 60 -18.82 -1.40 4.72
C ASN A 60 -18.07 -2.01 5.92
N ALA A 61 -16.82 -1.65 6.13
CA ALA A 61 -16.05 -2.11 7.27
C ALA A 61 -16.33 -1.27 8.53
N SER A 62 -16.38 0.07 8.37
CA SER A 62 -16.66 1.01 9.45
C SER A 62 -17.16 2.33 8.88
N PRO A 63 -18.44 2.69 9.09
CA PRO A 63 -18.98 3.98 8.68
C PRO A 63 -18.22 5.17 9.26
N GLU A 64 -17.91 5.15 10.57
CA GLU A 64 -17.18 6.21 11.26
C GLU A 64 -15.74 6.31 10.74
N GLY A 65 -15.08 5.18 10.57
CA GLY A 65 -13.74 5.08 9.98
C GLY A 65 -13.70 5.62 8.56
N ALA A 66 -14.72 5.33 7.74
CA ALA A 66 -14.84 5.86 6.38
C ALA A 66 -14.95 7.38 6.35
N VAL A 67 -15.85 7.96 7.16
CA VAL A 67 -16.01 9.42 7.25
C VAL A 67 -14.70 10.07 7.67
N PHE A 68 -14.07 9.53 8.72
CA PHE A 68 -12.79 10.05 9.20
C PHE A 68 -11.70 9.99 8.13
N ALA A 69 -11.49 8.82 7.49
CA ALA A 69 -10.47 8.62 6.48
C ALA A 69 -10.69 9.54 5.26
N ILE A 70 -11.92 9.61 4.74
CA ILE A 70 -12.27 10.40 3.55
C ILE A 70 -12.09 11.89 3.82
N VAL A 71 -12.66 12.39 4.93
CA VAL A 71 -12.64 13.84 5.25
C VAL A 71 -11.22 14.28 5.63
N LEU A 72 -10.55 13.54 6.51
CA LEU A 72 -9.22 13.90 6.98
C LEU A 72 -8.19 13.87 5.86
N ASN A 73 -8.19 12.81 5.05
CA ASN A 73 -7.25 12.74 3.92
C ASN A 73 -7.52 13.83 2.89
N ALA A 74 -8.79 14.15 2.61
CA ALA A 74 -9.14 15.26 1.72
C ALA A 74 -8.68 16.62 2.27
N LEU A 75 -8.79 16.85 3.59
CA LEU A 75 -8.27 18.05 4.26
C LEU A 75 -6.74 18.14 4.13
N ILE A 76 -6.02 17.04 4.41
CA ILE A 76 -4.56 16.99 4.29
C ILE A 76 -4.15 17.32 2.85
N MET A 77 -4.74 16.67 1.85
CA MET A 77 -4.47 16.94 0.44
C MET A 77 -4.76 18.40 0.06
N ALA A 78 -5.85 18.98 0.58
CA ALA A 78 -6.19 20.38 0.35
C ALA A 78 -5.18 21.34 1.00
N PHE A 79 -4.69 21.03 2.21
CA PHE A 79 -3.63 21.80 2.85
C PHE A 79 -2.32 21.74 2.07
N VAL A 80 -1.95 20.58 1.54
CA VAL A 80 -0.75 20.41 0.70
C VAL A 80 -0.86 21.24 -0.58
N PHE A 81 -2.02 21.24 -1.25
CA PHE A 81 -2.25 22.05 -2.43
C PHE A 81 -2.30 23.56 -2.11
N TYR A 82 -2.87 23.93 -0.98
CA TYR A 82 -2.86 25.31 -0.50
C TYR A 82 -1.45 25.79 -0.13
N PHE A 83 -0.65 24.92 0.47
CA PHE A 83 0.76 25.22 0.73
C PHE A 83 1.52 25.46 -0.57
N PHE A 84 1.35 24.58 -1.58
CA PHE A 84 1.86 24.81 -2.92
C PHE A 84 1.46 26.18 -3.48
N HIS A 85 0.16 26.55 -3.39
CA HIS A 85 -0.33 27.87 -3.82
C HIS A 85 0.40 29.02 -3.14
N LYS A 86 0.72 28.90 -1.86
CA LYS A 86 1.43 29.95 -1.11
C LYS A 86 2.87 30.10 -1.56
N ILE A 87 3.61 29.02 -1.68
CA ILE A 87 5.04 29.07 -1.99
C ILE A 87 5.33 29.43 -3.44
N LYS A 88 4.49 28.97 -4.41
CA LYS A 88 4.72 29.24 -5.82
C LYS A 88 4.79 30.72 -6.16
N LYS A 89 4.16 31.60 -5.37
CA LYS A 89 4.13 33.06 -5.61
C LYS A 89 5.52 33.71 -5.56
N ASN A 90 6.47 33.06 -4.93
CA ASN A 90 7.84 33.54 -4.81
C ASN A 90 8.69 33.24 -6.05
N PHE A 91 8.16 32.49 -7.02
CA PHE A 91 8.88 31.98 -8.18
C PHE A 91 8.29 32.51 -9.49
N ALA A 92 9.10 32.45 -10.56
CA ALA A 92 8.59 32.69 -11.90
C ALA A 92 7.49 31.67 -12.23
N GLU A 93 6.54 32.05 -13.08
CA GLU A 93 5.32 31.30 -13.30
C GLU A 93 5.57 29.81 -13.61
N LYS A 94 6.45 29.50 -14.55
CA LYS A 94 6.72 28.10 -14.95
C LYS A 94 7.35 27.28 -13.82
N SER A 95 8.41 27.81 -13.21
CA SER A 95 9.08 27.14 -12.08
C SER A 95 8.16 27.04 -10.85
N GLY A 96 7.31 28.04 -10.61
CA GLY A 96 6.32 28.02 -9.55
C GLY A 96 5.33 26.86 -9.68
N TYR A 97 4.83 26.56 -10.89
CA TYR A 97 3.95 25.40 -11.08
C TYR A 97 4.68 24.06 -11.04
N LEU A 98 5.95 24.00 -11.45
CA LEU A 98 6.75 22.77 -11.32
C LEU A 98 7.00 22.39 -9.84
N LEU A 99 6.97 23.35 -8.90
CA LEU A 99 7.03 23.07 -7.46
C LEU A 99 5.91 22.14 -6.99
N LEU A 100 4.79 22.04 -7.71
CA LEU A 100 3.71 21.11 -7.37
C LEU A 100 4.24 19.67 -7.26
N ALA A 101 5.10 19.25 -8.19
CA ALA A 101 5.67 17.90 -8.15
C ALA A 101 6.53 17.69 -6.89
N PHE A 102 7.35 18.69 -6.49
CA PHE A 102 8.17 18.60 -5.28
C PHE A 102 7.32 18.53 -4.02
N VAL A 103 6.32 19.40 -3.91
CA VAL A 103 5.43 19.45 -2.75
C VAL A 103 4.61 18.18 -2.63
N TRP A 104 4.05 17.69 -3.75
CA TRP A 104 3.15 16.54 -3.74
C TRP A 104 3.89 15.22 -3.50
N ILE A 105 5.04 15.00 -4.15
CA ILE A 105 5.85 13.79 -3.93
C ILE A 105 6.40 13.76 -2.50
N THR A 106 6.82 14.92 -1.97
CA THR A 106 7.23 15.02 -0.56
C THR A 106 6.07 14.66 0.36
N PHE A 107 4.86 15.14 0.07
CA PHE A 107 3.66 14.76 0.82
C PHE A 107 3.41 13.26 0.76
N GLU A 108 3.37 12.64 -0.43
CA GLU A 108 3.15 11.19 -0.57
C GLU A 108 4.25 10.39 0.14
N TYR A 109 5.51 10.84 0.08
CA TYR A 109 6.62 10.22 0.77
C TYR A 109 6.47 10.31 2.30
N ILE A 110 6.13 11.46 2.86
CA ILE A 110 5.87 11.63 4.31
C ILE A 110 4.67 10.79 4.70
N HIS A 111 3.66 10.70 3.85
CA HIS A 111 2.41 9.97 4.09
C HIS A 111 2.61 8.45 4.22
N TYR A 112 3.74 7.89 3.78
CA TYR A 112 4.15 6.52 4.09
C TYR A 112 4.71 6.33 5.51
N HIS A 113 5.17 7.41 6.20
CA HIS A 113 6.09 7.30 7.33
C HIS A 113 5.59 7.93 8.64
N TRP A 114 4.39 8.47 8.67
CA TRP A 114 3.83 9.12 9.85
C TRP A 114 2.65 8.37 10.46
N GLU A 115 2.12 8.88 11.58
CA GLU A 115 1.03 8.23 12.33
C GLU A 115 -0.27 8.08 11.52
N LEU A 116 -0.59 9.02 10.60
CA LEU A 116 -1.77 8.99 9.74
C LEU A 116 -1.46 8.42 8.36
N SER A 117 -0.62 7.39 8.28
CA SER A 117 -0.20 6.80 7.01
C SER A 117 -1.38 6.18 6.25
N TRP A 118 -1.66 6.73 5.05
CA TRP A 118 -2.72 6.26 4.14
C TRP A 118 -2.28 6.35 2.67
N PRO A 119 -1.32 5.51 2.21
CA PRO A 119 -0.77 5.59 0.85
C PRO A 119 -1.69 5.02 -0.23
N TRP A 120 -2.91 4.63 0.09
CA TRP A 120 -3.87 4.01 -0.84
C TRP A 120 -4.10 4.86 -2.09
N LEU A 121 -4.25 6.17 -1.91
CA LEU A 121 -4.57 7.14 -2.96
C LEU A 121 -3.33 7.84 -3.56
N ASN A 122 -2.13 7.31 -3.35
CA ASN A 122 -0.96 7.78 -4.07
C ASN A 122 -1.20 7.72 -5.57
N LEU A 123 -0.90 8.81 -6.27
CA LEU A 123 -1.29 8.96 -7.68
C LEU A 123 -0.74 7.86 -8.58
N GLY A 124 0.50 7.42 -8.34
CA GLY A 124 1.11 6.35 -9.12
C GLY A 124 0.42 4.98 -8.99
N ASN A 125 -0.41 4.76 -7.96
CA ASN A 125 -1.18 3.52 -7.82
C ASN A 125 -2.23 3.33 -8.92
N VAL A 126 -2.58 4.41 -9.64
CA VAL A 126 -3.54 4.34 -10.75
C VAL A 126 -3.13 3.34 -11.84
N PHE A 127 -1.83 3.07 -11.99
CA PHE A 127 -1.30 2.16 -13.00
C PHE A 127 -1.30 0.67 -12.58
N SER A 128 -1.83 0.33 -11.41
CA SER A 128 -1.84 -1.06 -10.92
C SER A 128 -2.60 -2.04 -11.83
N ILE A 129 -3.56 -1.55 -12.62
CA ILE A 129 -4.29 -2.36 -13.60
C ILE A 129 -3.62 -2.42 -14.98
N THR A 130 -2.60 -1.60 -15.21
CA THR A 130 -1.86 -1.51 -16.49
C THR A 130 -0.34 -1.68 -16.28
N PRO A 131 0.14 -2.81 -15.72
CA PRO A 131 1.54 -2.99 -15.33
C PRO A 131 2.53 -2.88 -16.50
N SER A 132 2.11 -3.19 -17.72
CA SER A 132 2.97 -3.14 -18.91
C SER A 132 3.50 -1.73 -19.23
N ILE A 133 2.82 -0.66 -18.80
CA ILE A 133 3.23 0.72 -19.07
C ILE A 133 4.08 1.35 -17.96
N VAL A 134 4.33 0.63 -16.85
CA VAL A 134 5.08 1.12 -15.68
C VAL A 134 6.19 0.17 -15.21
N GLN A 135 6.79 -0.61 -16.12
CA GLN A 135 7.90 -1.52 -15.78
C GLN A 135 9.11 -0.79 -15.17
N TRP A 136 9.28 0.50 -15.46
CA TRP A 136 10.28 1.38 -14.87
C TRP A 136 10.05 1.70 -13.37
N TYR A 137 8.94 1.23 -12.79
CA TYR A 137 8.78 1.24 -11.32
C TYR A 137 9.84 0.38 -10.61
N SER A 138 10.48 -0.56 -11.30
CA SER A 138 11.69 -1.23 -10.82
C SER A 138 12.88 -0.29 -10.55
N ILE A 139 12.78 0.97 -11.02
CA ILE A 139 13.77 2.04 -10.80
C ILE A 139 13.24 3.06 -9.80
N THR A 140 12.02 3.55 -9.99
CA THR A 140 11.51 4.74 -9.29
C THR A 140 10.46 4.44 -8.22
N GLY A 141 9.90 3.24 -8.20
CA GLY A 141 8.69 2.93 -7.44
C GLY A 141 7.47 3.72 -7.92
N VAL A 142 6.40 3.64 -7.16
CA VAL A 142 5.12 4.34 -7.42
C VAL A 142 5.27 5.86 -7.47
N LEU A 143 6.19 6.45 -6.69
CA LEU A 143 6.42 7.89 -6.68
C LEU A 143 6.88 8.45 -8.03
N GLY A 144 7.54 7.63 -8.85
CA GLY A 144 7.83 7.98 -10.25
C GLY A 144 6.57 8.16 -11.08
N GLY A 145 5.55 7.33 -10.86
CA GLY A 145 4.24 7.48 -11.50
C GLY A 145 3.55 8.77 -11.09
N THR A 146 3.62 9.14 -9.83
CA THR A 146 3.13 10.42 -9.31
C THR A 146 3.83 11.59 -10.01
N PHE A 147 5.17 11.53 -10.12
CA PHE A 147 5.93 12.55 -10.85
C PHE A 147 5.48 12.68 -12.31
N TRP A 148 5.35 11.55 -12.99
CA TRP A 148 4.93 11.51 -14.39
C TRP A 148 3.55 12.14 -14.60
N ILE A 149 2.57 11.78 -13.76
CA ILE A 149 1.22 12.36 -13.78
C ILE A 149 1.26 13.87 -13.61
N LEU A 150 1.93 14.36 -12.57
CA LEU A 150 1.98 15.78 -12.26
C LEU A 150 2.70 16.59 -13.33
N LEU A 151 3.81 16.07 -13.86
CA LEU A 151 4.56 16.71 -14.95
C LEU A 151 3.67 16.92 -16.18
N ILE A 152 2.97 15.87 -16.63
CA ILE A 152 2.09 15.96 -17.79
C ILE A 152 0.93 16.94 -17.55
N ASN A 153 0.30 16.89 -16.36
CA ASN A 153 -0.77 17.83 -16.01
C ASN A 153 -0.29 19.29 -16.03
N VAL A 154 0.89 19.59 -15.47
CA VAL A 154 1.46 20.94 -15.46
C VAL A 154 1.79 21.41 -16.87
N LEU A 155 2.42 20.56 -17.70
CA LEU A 155 2.73 20.91 -19.09
C LEU A 155 1.45 21.16 -19.89
N SER A 156 0.46 20.29 -19.76
CA SER A 156 -0.84 20.41 -20.45
C SER A 156 -1.61 21.66 -19.98
N PHE A 157 -1.58 21.95 -18.69
CA PHE A 157 -2.14 23.18 -18.14
C PHE A 157 -1.56 24.43 -18.82
N PHE A 158 -0.24 24.51 -19.04
CA PHE A 158 0.37 25.66 -19.72
C PHE A 158 -0.08 25.79 -21.17
N VAL A 159 -0.24 24.69 -21.90
CA VAL A 159 -0.77 24.73 -23.27
C VAL A 159 -2.19 25.28 -23.28
N ILE A 160 -3.07 24.72 -22.43
CA ILE A 160 -4.46 25.16 -22.31
C ILE A 160 -4.53 26.65 -21.92
N LYS A 161 -3.76 27.05 -20.90
CA LYS A 161 -3.67 28.43 -20.46
C LYS A 161 -3.23 29.38 -21.58
N ASN A 162 -2.23 29.00 -22.36
CA ASN A 162 -1.75 29.82 -23.47
C ASN A 162 -2.80 30.00 -24.56
N ILE A 163 -3.52 28.93 -24.91
CA ILE A 163 -4.53 28.98 -25.97
C ILE A 163 -5.77 29.77 -25.52
N TYR A 164 -6.41 29.33 -24.40
CA TYR A 164 -7.71 29.85 -24.02
C TYR A 164 -7.66 31.14 -23.19
N LEU A 165 -6.64 31.33 -22.36
CA LEU A 165 -6.55 32.47 -21.46
C LEU A 165 -5.64 33.59 -21.98
N ARG A 166 -4.68 33.27 -22.87
CA ARG A 166 -3.74 34.24 -23.48
C ARG A 166 -3.97 34.42 -24.96
N ASN A 167 -5.00 33.78 -25.51
CA ASN A 167 -5.37 33.86 -26.94
C ASN A 167 -4.19 33.59 -27.90
N LYS A 168 -3.25 32.71 -27.54
CA LYS A 168 -2.15 32.32 -28.40
C LYS A 168 -2.64 31.33 -29.44
N LYS A 169 -2.10 31.46 -30.68
CA LYS A 169 -2.41 30.52 -31.75
C LYS A 169 -1.87 29.13 -31.46
N TRP A 170 -2.55 28.09 -31.94
CA TRP A 170 -2.18 26.68 -31.79
C TRP A 170 -0.76 26.40 -32.30
N ASP A 171 -0.38 26.98 -33.47
CA ASP A 171 0.94 26.79 -34.08
C ASP A 171 2.07 27.14 -33.12
N THR A 172 1.86 28.15 -32.26
CA THR A 172 2.86 28.57 -31.28
C THR A 172 3.03 27.53 -30.13
N GLN A 173 2.13 26.55 -30.01
CA GLN A 173 2.17 25.53 -29.00
C GLN A 173 2.72 24.17 -29.47
N ILE A 174 3.03 24.03 -30.77
CA ILE A 174 3.50 22.75 -31.37
C ILE A 174 4.69 22.19 -30.59
N LYS A 175 5.70 23.03 -30.29
CA LYS A 175 6.86 22.59 -29.48
C LYS A 175 6.46 22.04 -28.11
N SER A 176 5.51 22.68 -27.42
CA SER A 176 5.02 22.22 -26.13
C SER A 176 4.23 20.90 -26.23
N LEU A 177 3.42 20.76 -27.30
CA LEU A 177 2.68 19.52 -27.57
C LEU A 177 3.63 18.36 -27.91
N LEU A 178 4.72 18.60 -28.64
CA LEU A 178 5.76 17.59 -28.90
C LEU A 178 6.46 17.16 -27.60
N ILE A 179 6.75 18.11 -26.70
CA ILE A 179 7.32 17.79 -25.37
C ILE A 179 6.36 16.92 -24.56
N ILE A 180 5.07 17.27 -24.53
CA ILE A 180 4.06 16.48 -23.83
C ILE A 180 3.93 15.08 -24.45
N GLY A 181 3.86 15.01 -25.78
CA GLY A 181 3.82 13.74 -26.50
C GLY A 181 5.04 12.87 -26.20
N GLY A 182 6.24 13.43 -26.23
CA GLY A 182 7.47 12.73 -25.86
C GLY A 182 7.47 12.27 -24.40
N ALA A 183 7.07 13.15 -23.48
CA ALA A 183 6.98 12.83 -22.05
C ALA A 183 5.92 11.76 -21.72
N LEU A 184 4.88 11.61 -22.56
CA LEU A 184 3.91 10.52 -22.46
C LEU A 184 4.43 9.23 -23.11
N VAL A 185 4.90 9.32 -24.34
CA VAL A 185 5.19 8.13 -25.17
C VAL A 185 6.49 7.45 -24.78
N ILE A 186 7.55 8.21 -24.46
CA ILE A 186 8.87 7.63 -24.16
C ILE A 186 8.82 6.68 -22.96
N PRO A 187 8.22 7.04 -21.79
CA PRO A 187 8.11 6.10 -20.65
C PRO A 187 7.28 4.86 -20.99
N ILE A 188 6.22 5.00 -21.80
CA ILE A 188 5.38 3.88 -22.22
C ILE A 188 6.20 2.93 -23.11
N VAL A 189 6.87 3.44 -24.15
CA VAL A 189 7.67 2.64 -25.08
C VAL A 189 8.79 1.93 -24.34
N PHE A 190 9.52 2.63 -23.46
CA PHE A 190 10.55 2.03 -22.62
C PHE A 190 9.97 0.92 -21.74
N SER A 191 8.83 1.16 -21.10
CA SER A 191 8.15 0.18 -20.27
C SER A 191 7.71 -1.04 -21.05
N MET A 192 7.08 -0.86 -22.21
CA MET A 192 6.64 -1.97 -23.05
C MET A 192 7.83 -2.77 -23.59
N ALA A 193 8.90 -2.09 -24.02
CA ALA A 193 10.13 -2.77 -24.42
C ALA A 193 10.69 -3.64 -23.26
N SER A 194 10.76 -3.08 -22.04
CA SER A 194 11.15 -3.83 -20.85
C SER A 194 10.21 -4.99 -20.54
N TYR A 195 8.90 -4.78 -20.67
CA TYR A 195 7.87 -5.81 -20.42
C TYR A 195 8.01 -7.01 -21.36
N PHE A 196 8.21 -6.77 -22.66
CA PHE A 196 8.32 -7.86 -23.64
C PHE A 196 9.70 -8.52 -23.67
N SER A 197 10.77 -7.79 -23.34
CA SER A 197 12.13 -8.34 -23.31
C SER A 197 12.47 -9.08 -22.00
N TYR A 198 11.77 -8.74 -20.88
CA TYR A 198 12.04 -9.35 -19.58
C TYR A 198 11.68 -10.83 -19.58
N LYS A 199 12.66 -11.67 -19.28
CA LYS A 199 12.49 -13.12 -19.11
C LYS A 199 12.83 -13.49 -17.68
N GLU A 200 11.92 -14.16 -17.01
CA GLU A 200 12.18 -14.73 -15.70
C GLU A 200 13.20 -15.88 -15.80
N ILE A 201 14.12 -15.91 -14.86
CA ILE A 201 14.97 -17.09 -14.67
C ILE A 201 14.09 -18.25 -14.20
N LYS A 202 14.17 -19.38 -14.87
CA LYS A 202 13.40 -20.56 -14.51
C LYS A 202 13.98 -21.21 -13.25
N ASN A 203 13.40 -20.90 -12.12
CA ASN A 203 13.66 -21.53 -10.82
C ASN A 203 12.32 -21.66 -10.07
N PRO A 204 11.45 -22.60 -10.50
CA PRO A 204 10.07 -22.66 -10.02
C PRO A 204 9.97 -23.31 -8.64
N VAL A 205 9.08 -22.75 -7.83
CA VAL A 205 8.62 -23.30 -6.55
C VAL A 205 7.11 -23.50 -6.63
N GLU A 206 6.64 -24.72 -6.36
CA GLU A 206 5.21 -25.00 -6.32
C GLU A 206 4.61 -24.49 -5.01
N VAL A 207 3.59 -23.65 -5.12
CA VAL A 207 2.87 -23.00 -4.03
C VAL A 207 1.37 -23.25 -4.16
N ILE A 208 0.71 -23.48 -3.03
CA ILE A 208 -0.75 -23.51 -2.92
C ILE A 208 -1.20 -22.27 -2.17
N SER A 209 -2.19 -21.54 -2.71
CA SER A 209 -2.88 -20.46 -2.02
C SER A 209 -4.32 -20.86 -1.76
N ILE A 210 -4.72 -20.85 -0.49
CA ILE A 210 -6.04 -21.27 -0.02
C ILE A 210 -6.94 -20.07 0.15
N GLN A 211 -8.20 -20.21 -0.26
CA GLN A 211 -9.30 -19.28 -0.02
C GLN A 211 -10.43 -20.03 0.67
N PRO A 212 -10.43 -20.08 2.03
CA PRO A 212 -11.40 -20.87 2.78
C PRO A 212 -12.81 -20.28 2.77
N ASN A 213 -12.93 -19.01 2.41
CA ASN A 213 -14.20 -18.28 2.30
C ASN A 213 -15.03 -18.31 3.59
N ILE A 214 -14.38 -18.04 4.71
CA ILE A 214 -15.04 -17.91 6.02
C ILE A 214 -15.60 -16.50 6.13
N ASP A 215 -16.91 -16.36 6.36
CA ASP A 215 -17.56 -15.06 6.50
C ASP A 215 -16.99 -14.31 7.73
N PRO A 216 -16.34 -13.15 7.55
CA PRO A 216 -15.72 -12.42 8.65
C PRO A 216 -16.72 -11.87 9.67
N TYR A 217 -17.99 -11.69 9.28
CA TYR A 217 -19.03 -11.13 10.14
C TYR A 217 -19.86 -12.21 10.86
N ASN A 218 -20.16 -13.32 10.18
CA ASN A 218 -21.13 -14.29 10.67
C ASN A 218 -20.52 -15.64 11.08
N GLU A 219 -19.37 -16.05 10.49
CA GLU A 219 -18.78 -17.37 10.75
C GLU A 219 -17.51 -17.30 11.58
N LYS A 220 -16.63 -16.32 11.35
CA LYS A 220 -15.26 -16.31 11.88
C LYS A 220 -15.17 -16.45 13.41
N PHE A 221 -16.11 -15.83 14.14
CA PHE A 221 -16.14 -15.83 15.61
C PHE A 221 -17.19 -16.76 16.21
N THR A 222 -18.03 -17.38 15.40
CA THR A 222 -19.11 -18.26 15.85
C THR A 222 -18.85 -19.72 15.54
N THR A 223 -18.06 -20.00 14.49
CA THR A 223 -17.67 -21.36 14.09
C THR A 223 -16.44 -21.83 14.88
N GLU A 224 -16.42 -23.07 15.30
CA GLU A 224 -15.27 -23.65 16.00
C GLU A 224 -14.00 -23.58 15.14
N LEU A 225 -12.85 -23.30 15.78
CA LEU A 225 -11.56 -23.23 15.10
C LEU A 225 -11.25 -24.51 14.30
N LYS A 226 -11.61 -25.68 14.84
CA LYS A 226 -11.39 -26.95 14.16
C LYS A 226 -12.09 -27.02 12.82
N GLU A 227 -13.35 -26.59 12.74
CA GLU A 227 -14.12 -26.57 11.48
C GLU A 227 -13.51 -25.60 10.47
N GLN A 228 -13.03 -24.43 10.93
CA GLN A 228 -12.33 -23.47 10.06
C GLN A 228 -11.03 -24.06 9.52
N LEU A 229 -10.25 -24.74 10.35
CA LEU A 229 -9.04 -25.46 9.94
C LEU A 229 -9.36 -26.61 8.98
N ASP A 230 -10.45 -27.34 9.20
CA ASP A 230 -10.88 -28.44 8.31
C ASP A 230 -11.20 -27.93 6.89
N LYS A 231 -11.85 -26.76 6.75
CA LYS A 231 -12.05 -26.11 5.45
C LYS A 231 -10.69 -25.81 4.77
N ILE A 232 -9.73 -25.26 5.52
CA ILE A 232 -8.40 -24.93 5.02
C ILE A 232 -7.66 -26.20 4.56
N PHE A 233 -7.65 -27.22 5.41
CA PHE A 233 -6.95 -28.48 5.14
C PHE A 233 -7.57 -29.24 3.98
N TYR A 234 -8.89 -29.26 3.88
CA TYR A 234 -9.59 -29.87 2.74
C TYR A 234 -9.14 -29.24 1.42
N GLN A 235 -9.05 -27.90 1.36
CA GLN A 235 -8.60 -27.18 0.17
C GLN A 235 -7.12 -27.46 -0.15
N ALA A 236 -6.26 -27.62 0.86
CA ALA A 236 -4.86 -28.00 0.69
C ALA A 236 -4.75 -29.43 0.11
N ASP A 237 -5.43 -30.39 0.75
CA ASP A 237 -5.40 -31.81 0.39
C ASP A 237 -5.82 -32.08 -1.05
N GLN A 238 -6.74 -31.25 -1.59
CA GLN A 238 -7.18 -31.35 -3.00
C GLN A 238 -6.10 -30.95 -4.01
N LYS A 239 -5.06 -30.22 -3.59
CA LYS A 239 -4.08 -29.60 -4.50
C LYS A 239 -2.65 -30.00 -4.22
N VAL A 240 -2.32 -30.51 -3.02
CA VAL A 240 -0.96 -30.87 -2.64
C VAL A 240 -0.40 -31.97 -3.55
N THR A 241 0.88 -31.85 -3.89
CA THR A 241 1.68 -32.84 -4.63
C THR A 241 3.00 -33.06 -3.92
N SER A 242 3.78 -34.05 -4.37
CA SER A 242 5.15 -34.28 -3.88
C SER A 242 6.12 -33.13 -4.16
N LYS A 243 5.75 -32.19 -5.05
CA LYS A 243 6.55 -30.99 -5.39
C LYS A 243 6.17 -29.77 -4.59
N THR A 244 5.04 -29.79 -3.88
CA THR A 244 4.55 -28.64 -3.13
C THR A 244 5.54 -28.26 -2.03
N LYS A 245 6.01 -27.01 -2.04
CA LYS A 245 6.94 -26.49 -1.03
C LYS A 245 6.28 -25.58 -0.02
N PHE A 246 5.21 -24.88 -0.41
CA PHE A 246 4.49 -23.96 0.47
C PHE A 246 2.98 -24.07 0.30
N ILE A 247 2.29 -24.03 1.43
CA ILE A 247 0.83 -23.93 1.52
C ILE A 247 0.51 -22.66 2.30
N LEU A 248 -0.20 -21.71 1.66
CA LEU A 248 -0.57 -20.43 2.21
C LEU A 248 -2.04 -20.44 2.61
N ALA A 249 -2.33 -20.09 3.86
CA ALA A 249 -3.66 -19.76 4.35
C ALA A 249 -3.73 -18.26 4.70
N PRO A 250 -4.92 -17.65 4.75
CA PRO A 250 -5.06 -16.19 4.84
C PRO A 250 -4.69 -15.60 6.22
N GLU A 251 -4.78 -14.27 6.31
CA GLU A 251 -4.63 -13.49 7.52
C GLU A 251 -5.64 -13.93 8.59
N THR A 252 -5.19 -14.07 9.85
CA THR A 252 -6.00 -14.48 10.98
C THR A 252 -6.85 -15.75 10.73
N ALA A 253 -6.32 -16.69 9.92
CA ALA A 253 -6.97 -17.95 9.64
C ALA A 253 -7.02 -18.88 10.87
N ILE A 254 -6.07 -18.71 11.80
CA ILE A 254 -6.17 -19.25 13.15
C ILE A 254 -6.94 -18.22 13.98
N SER A 255 -8.25 -18.44 14.15
CA SER A 255 -9.15 -17.49 14.81
C SER A 255 -9.03 -17.47 16.34
N ALA A 256 -8.33 -18.44 16.95
CA ALA A 256 -8.00 -18.44 18.37
C ALA A 256 -6.84 -17.48 18.66
N THR A 257 -6.95 -16.74 19.77
CA THR A 257 -5.85 -15.94 20.32
C THR A 257 -5.07 -16.77 21.34
N PHE A 258 -3.73 -16.79 21.24
CA PHE A 258 -2.87 -17.59 22.12
C PHE A 258 -1.56 -16.89 22.40
N PHE A 259 -0.90 -17.26 23.50
CA PHE A 259 0.47 -16.84 23.77
C PHE A 259 1.44 -17.59 22.85
N GLU A 260 2.38 -16.88 22.24
CA GLU A 260 3.35 -17.48 21.30
C GLU A 260 4.21 -18.56 21.95
N GLU A 261 4.56 -18.35 23.22
CA GLU A 261 5.32 -19.31 24.04
C GLU A 261 4.57 -20.64 24.23
N ASP A 262 3.24 -20.57 24.28
CA ASP A 262 2.36 -21.70 24.54
C ASP A 262 1.82 -22.39 23.27
N LEU A 263 2.26 -21.97 22.07
CA LEU A 263 1.73 -22.52 20.81
C LEU A 263 1.76 -24.06 20.79
N LYS A 264 2.89 -24.66 21.20
CA LYS A 264 3.06 -26.12 21.18
C LYS A 264 2.16 -26.87 22.15
N LEU A 265 1.59 -26.17 23.15
CA LEU A 265 0.63 -26.71 24.11
C LEU A 265 -0.81 -26.63 23.61
N GLN A 266 -1.04 -25.87 22.53
CA GLN A 266 -2.38 -25.68 21.97
C GLN A 266 -2.86 -26.95 21.22
N PRO A 267 -4.07 -27.45 21.49
CA PRO A 267 -4.60 -28.62 20.78
C PRO A 267 -4.64 -28.46 19.26
N PHE A 268 -4.95 -27.26 18.78
CA PHE A 268 -4.98 -26.97 17.34
C PHE A 268 -3.60 -27.05 16.67
N PHE A 269 -2.50 -26.79 17.41
CA PHE A 269 -1.16 -26.94 16.84
C PHE A 269 -0.85 -28.39 16.51
N ASN A 270 -1.12 -29.31 17.45
CA ASN A 270 -0.97 -30.75 17.19
C ASN A 270 -1.84 -31.20 16.01
N TYR A 271 -3.05 -30.65 15.91
CA TYR A 271 -3.94 -30.94 14.79
C TYR A 271 -3.36 -30.47 13.45
N ILE A 272 -2.76 -29.26 13.41
CA ILE A 272 -2.05 -28.76 12.21
C ILE A 272 -0.89 -29.70 11.85
N ILE A 273 -0.07 -30.11 12.83
CA ILE A 273 1.10 -30.97 12.60
C ILE A 273 0.66 -32.32 12.00
N GLN A 274 -0.35 -32.98 12.60
CA GLN A 274 -0.88 -34.24 12.08
C GLN A 274 -1.38 -34.12 10.63
N ARG A 275 -2.01 -33.00 10.30
CA ARG A 275 -2.47 -32.78 8.90
C ARG A 275 -1.29 -32.51 7.96
N LYS A 276 -0.30 -31.75 8.43
CA LYS A 276 0.89 -31.39 7.68
C LYS A 276 1.75 -32.62 7.31
N GLU A 277 1.75 -33.70 8.12
CA GLU A 277 2.41 -34.97 7.78
C GLU A 277 1.99 -35.50 6.40
N LYS A 278 0.72 -35.28 6.00
CA LYS A 278 0.22 -35.68 4.68
C LYS A 278 0.76 -34.84 3.53
N TRP A 279 1.30 -33.66 3.83
CA TRP A 279 1.82 -32.71 2.83
C TRP A 279 3.32 -32.87 2.60
N GLY A 280 3.96 -33.83 3.24
CA GLY A 280 5.39 -34.08 3.14
C GLY A 280 6.22 -32.91 3.66
N GLU A 281 7.15 -32.44 2.86
CA GLU A 281 8.04 -31.32 3.25
C GLU A 281 7.39 -29.93 3.11
N ALA A 282 6.12 -29.82 2.70
CA ALA A 282 5.51 -28.51 2.49
C ALA A 282 5.45 -27.71 3.80
N ALA A 283 5.95 -26.49 3.76
CA ALA A 283 5.82 -25.53 4.85
C ALA A 283 4.43 -24.89 4.83
N PHE A 284 3.84 -24.69 6.01
CA PHE A 284 2.53 -24.05 6.16
C PHE A 284 2.72 -22.61 6.64
N TYR A 285 2.24 -21.65 5.87
CA TYR A 285 2.28 -20.23 6.18
C TYR A 285 0.88 -19.66 6.30
N THR A 286 0.55 -19.05 7.46
CA THR A 286 -0.81 -18.61 7.79
C THR A 286 -0.79 -17.38 8.69
N GLY A 287 -1.94 -16.75 8.91
CA GLY A 287 -2.11 -15.66 9.86
C GLY A 287 -2.78 -16.11 11.16
N ALA A 288 -2.44 -15.45 12.26
CA ALA A 288 -2.98 -15.67 13.60
C ALA A 288 -3.08 -14.37 14.40
N SER A 289 -3.88 -14.36 15.45
CA SER A 289 -3.85 -13.36 16.51
C SER A 289 -3.05 -13.91 17.67
N THR A 290 -1.97 -13.24 18.08
CA THR A 290 -1.07 -13.73 19.11
C THR A 290 -0.91 -12.76 20.27
N LEU A 291 -0.46 -13.29 21.41
CA LEU A 291 -0.11 -12.54 22.60
C LEU A 291 1.35 -12.80 22.97
N CYS A 292 2.05 -11.75 23.40
CA CYS A 292 3.37 -11.85 24.04
C CYS A 292 3.31 -11.29 25.46
N PHE A 293 4.03 -11.94 26.37
CA PHE A 293 4.16 -11.50 27.76
C PHE A 293 5.48 -10.71 27.92
N PHE A 294 5.40 -9.61 28.69
CA PHE A 294 6.55 -8.76 29.05
C PHE A 294 6.54 -8.46 30.55
N LYS A 295 7.72 -8.50 31.18
CA LYS A 295 7.86 -8.12 32.60
C LYS A 295 7.57 -6.63 32.83
N ASP A 296 8.06 -5.79 31.92
CA ASP A 296 7.90 -4.34 31.95
C ASP A 296 7.08 -3.88 30.73
N LYS A 297 6.57 -2.64 30.80
CA LYS A 297 5.82 -2.06 29.69
C LYS A 297 6.72 -1.94 28.45
N HIS A 298 6.44 -2.76 27.44
CA HIS A 298 7.25 -2.88 26.21
C HIS A 298 6.99 -1.72 25.22
N SER A 299 5.72 -1.38 25.07
CA SER A 299 5.28 -0.37 24.09
C SER A 299 4.05 0.38 24.58
N ILE A 300 3.51 1.28 23.77
CA ILE A 300 2.25 1.97 24.09
C ILE A 300 1.04 1.04 24.03
N SER A 301 1.08 0.02 23.17
CA SER A 301 0.02 -1.00 23.02
C SER A 301 0.05 -2.08 24.11
N SER A 302 1.11 -2.10 24.94
CA SER A 302 1.21 -3.03 26.07
C SER A 302 0.19 -2.70 27.13
N ARG A 303 -0.63 -3.69 27.52
CA ARG A 303 -1.65 -3.60 28.56
C ARG A 303 -1.19 -4.34 29.82
N LYS A 304 -1.50 -3.80 30.98
CA LYS A 304 -1.19 -4.47 32.25
C LYS A 304 -1.97 -5.78 32.35
N LEU A 305 -1.30 -6.85 32.76
CA LEU A 305 -1.94 -8.14 32.97
C LEU A 305 -2.90 -8.05 34.16
N GLU A 306 -4.17 -8.39 33.93
CA GLU A 306 -5.15 -8.43 35.01
C GLU A 306 -4.83 -9.55 36.02
N GLY A 307 -4.74 -9.18 37.29
CA GLY A 307 -4.47 -10.15 38.40
C GLY A 307 -3.02 -10.62 38.53
N GLY A 308 -2.08 -10.10 37.72
CA GLY A 308 -0.67 -10.53 37.76
C GLY A 308 0.35 -9.41 37.57
N PRO A 309 1.62 -9.69 37.87
CA PRO A 309 2.70 -8.80 37.50
C PRO A 309 2.99 -8.90 36.00
N GLY A 310 3.31 -7.76 35.36
CA GLY A 310 3.72 -7.70 33.94
C GLY A 310 2.68 -7.14 33.01
N PHE A 311 2.97 -7.23 31.72
CA PHE A 311 2.21 -6.65 30.62
C PHE A 311 2.00 -7.70 29.52
N ILE A 312 0.91 -7.58 28.81
CA ILE A 312 0.61 -8.33 27.60
C ILE A 312 0.50 -7.39 26.40
N GLU A 313 0.87 -7.88 25.26
CA GLU A 313 0.72 -7.16 23.99
C GLU A 313 0.14 -8.09 22.93
N SER A 314 -0.88 -7.61 22.23
CA SER A 314 -1.57 -8.37 21.17
C SER A 314 -0.99 -8.02 19.81
N TYR A 315 -0.85 -9.00 18.94
CA TYR A 315 -0.29 -8.84 17.60
C TYR A 315 -1.17 -9.49 16.53
N ASN A 316 -1.23 -8.85 15.38
CA ASN A 316 -1.59 -9.50 14.13
C ASN A 316 -0.31 -10.14 13.57
N THR A 317 -0.29 -11.46 13.44
CA THR A 317 0.93 -12.24 13.28
C THR A 317 0.84 -13.16 12.07
N SER A 318 1.91 -13.25 11.29
CA SER A 318 2.11 -14.35 10.37
C SER A 318 2.90 -15.47 11.04
N LEU A 319 2.38 -16.69 10.92
CA LEU A 319 2.96 -17.91 11.44
C LEU A 319 3.43 -18.79 10.28
N LEU A 320 4.71 -19.13 10.30
CA LEU A 320 5.29 -20.15 9.44
C LEU A 320 5.58 -21.41 10.27
N ILE A 321 5.03 -22.54 9.87
CA ILE A 321 5.44 -23.87 10.33
C ILE A 321 6.25 -24.49 9.21
N ASN A 322 7.58 -24.59 9.41
CA ASN A 322 8.49 -25.06 8.38
C ASN A 322 8.39 -26.58 8.14
N GLN A 323 9.21 -27.11 7.26
CA GLN A 323 9.25 -28.54 6.95
C GLN A 323 9.64 -29.44 8.14
N TYR A 324 10.24 -28.88 9.16
CA TYR A 324 10.64 -29.58 10.40
C TYR A 324 9.69 -29.30 11.58
N ASP A 325 8.49 -28.77 11.31
CA ASP A 325 7.48 -28.43 12.31
C ASP A 325 7.90 -27.38 13.34
N ILE A 326 8.90 -26.56 12.96
CA ILE A 326 9.35 -25.44 13.79
C ILE A 326 8.54 -24.19 13.43
N PRO A 327 7.85 -23.59 14.42
CA PRO A 327 7.09 -22.37 14.22
C PRO A 327 8.00 -21.13 14.23
N TYR A 328 7.70 -20.17 13.35
CA TYR A 328 8.31 -18.83 13.30
C TYR A 328 7.20 -17.79 13.21
N PHE A 329 7.33 -16.71 13.99
CA PHE A 329 6.37 -15.62 14.08
C PHE A 329 6.97 -14.35 13.49
N VAL A 330 6.16 -13.61 12.73
CA VAL A 330 6.46 -12.25 12.30
C VAL A 330 5.22 -11.40 12.49
N HIS A 331 5.35 -10.37 13.31
CA HIS A 331 4.26 -9.45 13.61
C HIS A 331 4.07 -8.42 12.49
N LYS A 332 2.84 -7.97 12.33
CA LYS A 332 2.49 -6.93 11.36
C LYS A 332 3.15 -5.59 11.73
N SER A 333 3.83 -4.98 10.77
CA SER A 333 4.53 -3.70 10.93
C SER A 333 3.67 -2.50 10.52
N LYS A 334 2.79 -2.67 9.53
CA LYS A 334 1.94 -1.61 8.99
C LYS A 334 0.49 -1.87 9.32
N LEU A 335 0.06 -1.30 10.43
CA LEU A 335 -1.28 -1.46 10.97
C LEU A 335 -2.29 -0.57 10.26
N VAL A 336 -3.54 -1.04 10.18
CA VAL A 336 -4.68 -0.30 9.63
C VAL A 336 -5.17 0.73 10.66
N LEU A 337 -5.23 1.99 10.25
CA LEU A 337 -5.69 3.08 11.11
C LEU A 337 -7.14 2.91 11.55
N GLY A 338 -7.40 3.19 12.82
CA GLY A 338 -8.71 3.14 13.44
C GLY A 338 -9.11 1.74 13.92
N VAL A 339 -8.63 0.68 13.28
CA VAL A 339 -8.94 -0.72 13.62
C VAL A 339 -7.81 -1.36 14.43
N GLU A 340 -6.60 -1.38 13.87
CA GLU A 340 -5.43 -2.01 14.48
C GLU A 340 -4.51 -0.99 15.17
N LYS A 341 -4.63 0.29 14.80
CA LYS A 341 -3.82 1.38 15.36
C LYS A 341 -4.65 2.65 15.54
N ILE A 342 -4.56 3.21 16.74
CA ILE A 342 -5.07 4.55 17.04
C ILE A 342 -3.89 5.51 16.96
N PRO A 343 -3.96 6.52 16.07
CA PRO A 343 -2.84 7.46 15.90
C PRO A 343 -2.71 8.38 17.12
N PHE A 344 -1.49 8.84 17.38
CA PHE A 344 -1.16 9.84 18.41
C PHE A 344 -1.51 9.46 19.86
N LEU A 345 -1.64 8.17 20.19
CA LEU A 345 -1.88 7.73 21.57
C LEU A 345 -0.81 8.22 22.55
N ASN A 346 0.43 8.39 22.10
CA ASN A 346 1.52 8.96 22.90
C ASN A 346 1.21 10.38 23.39
N VAL A 347 0.44 11.15 22.63
CA VAL A 347 0.12 12.56 22.90
C VAL A 347 -1.28 12.69 23.50
N PHE A 348 -2.21 11.87 23.03
CA PHE A 348 -3.64 11.92 23.38
C PHE A 348 -4.15 10.53 23.81
N PRO A 349 -3.83 10.06 25.05
CA PRO A 349 -4.24 8.71 25.50
C PRO A 349 -5.77 8.48 25.49
N TRP A 350 -6.56 9.52 25.66
CA TRP A 350 -8.03 9.44 25.63
C TRP A 350 -8.60 8.97 24.27
N LEU A 351 -7.80 9.06 23.19
CA LEU A 351 -8.21 8.54 21.87
C LEU A 351 -8.41 7.02 21.86
N GLU A 352 -7.89 6.28 22.85
CA GLU A 352 -8.11 4.83 22.96
C GLU A 352 -9.60 4.47 23.04
N GLN A 353 -10.44 5.38 23.56
CA GLN A 353 -11.89 5.21 23.62
C GLN A 353 -12.57 5.25 22.25
N LEU A 354 -11.87 5.72 21.20
CA LEU A 354 -12.36 5.80 19.82
C LEU A 354 -11.99 4.56 18.99
N ALA A 355 -11.45 3.52 19.61
CA ALA A 355 -11.06 2.29 18.92
C ALA A 355 -12.25 1.65 18.21
N ILE A 356 -12.11 1.35 16.93
CA ILE A 356 -13.08 0.62 16.13
C ILE A 356 -12.86 -0.88 16.42
N ASN A 357 -13.88 -1.57 16.90
CA ASN A 357 -13.80 -2.99 17.17
C ASN A 357 -14.14 -3.78 15.90
N LEU A 358 -13.10 -4.23 15.20
CA LEU A 358 -13.20 -5.20 14.12
C LEU A 358 -12.28 -6.38 14.45
N ASP A 359 -12.70 -7.58 14.10
CA ASP A 359 -11.87 -8.80 14.25
C ASP A 359 -11.56 -9.23 15.71
N GLY A 360 -12.41 -8.81 16.69
CA GLY A 360 -12.23 -9.19 18.10
C GLY A 360 -11.06 -8.49 18.81
N ALA A 361 -10.28 -7.67 18.12
CA ALA A 361 -9.25 -6.83 18.69
C ALA A 361 -9.76 -5.39 18.83
N SER A 362 -9.72 -4.84 20.04
CA SER A 362 -9.99 -3.42 20.28
C SER A 362 -8.73 -2.73 20.78
N GLY A 363 -8.46 -1.54 20.24
CA GLY A 363 -7.29 -0.75 20.61
C GLY A 363 -6.06 -1.00 19.72
N SER A 364 -4.94 -0.39 20.08
CA SER A 364 -3.70 -0.54 19.30
C SER A 364 -3.06 -1.90 19.51
N LEU A 365 -2.68 -2.54 18.41
CA LEU A 365 -1.86 -3.75 18.41
C LEU A 365 -0.36 -3.38 18.51
N GLY A 366 0.45 -4.35 18.90
CA GLY A 366 1.90 -4.29 18.81
C GLY A 366 2.37 -4.33 17.34
N ILE A 367 3.57 -3.84 17.10
CA ILE A 367 4.17 -3.77 15.76
C ILE A 367 5.53 -4.45 15.72
N GLU A 368 5.86 -5.03 14.58
CA GLU A 368 7.24 -5.38 14.26
C GLU A 368 7.97 -4.11 13.82
N ASN A 369 9.04 -3.76 14.52
CA ASN A 369 9.75 -2.50 14.27
C ASN A 369 10.53 -2.50 12.95
N GLU A 370 11.02 -3.69 12.53
CA GLU A 370 11.80 -3.82 11.31
C GLU A 370 11.21 -4.87 10.36
N PRO A 371 11.23 -4.63 9.05
CA PRO A 371 10.86 -5.64 8.07
C PRO A 371 11.65 -6.93 8.27
N LYS A 372 10.99 -8.05 8.52
CA LYS A 372 11.61 -9.38 8.64
C LYS A 372 11.40 -10.20 7.37
N VAL A 373 12.19 -11.23 7.20
CA VAL A 373 12.03 -12.28 6.19
C VAL A 373 11.86 -13.62 6.89
N LEU A 374 11.21 -14.57 6.24
CA LEU A 374 11.05 -15.95 6.70
C LEU A 374 11.75 -16.91 5.73
N GLN A 375 12.20 -18.05 6.27
CA GLN A 375 12.90 -19.05 5.48
C GLN A 375 12.34 -20.45 5.75
N ALA A 376 12.06 -21.19 4.68
CA ALA A 376 11.75 -22.61 4.69
C ALA A 376 12.10 -23.22 3.32
N ASN A 377 12.35 -24.53 3.27
CA ASN A 377 12.65 -25.25 2.03
C ASN A 377 13.78 -24.60 1.20
N ASN A 378 14.82 -24.11 1.85
CA ASN A 378 15.95 -23.39 1.24
C ASN A 378 15.55 -22.13 0.46
N LEU A 379 14.41 -21.55 0.76
CA LEU A 379 13.89 -20.34 0.16
C LEU A 379 13.61 -19.29 1.23
N THR A 380 14.04 -18.05 0.95
CA THR A 380 13.72 -16.88 1.75
C THR A 380 12.59 -16.09 1.10
N PHE A 381 11.56 -15.74 1.85
CA PHE A 381 10.44 -14.95 1.33
C PHE A 381 10.10 -13.75 2.20
N ALA A 382 9.46 -12.76 1.59
CA ALA A 382 8.91 -11.60 2.27
C ALA A 382 7.51 -11.94 2.80
N PRO A 383 7.32 -12.08 4.12
CA PRO A 383 5.99 -12.15 4.70
C PRO A 383 5.32 -10.77 4.62
N SER A 384 4.10 -10.71 4.12
CA SER A 384 3.33 -9.47 4.02
C SER A 384 1.89 -9.72 4.47
N ILE A 385 1.50 -9.03 5.53
CA ILE A 385 0.16 -9.18 6.10
C ILE A 385 -0.71 -8.03 5.58
N CYS A 386 -1.66 -8.36 4.68
CA CYS A 386 -2.74 -7.47 4.26
C CYS A 386 -2.22 -6.08 3.80
N TYR A 387 -2.52 -5.05 4.57
CA TYR A 387 -2.19 -3.64 4.32
C TYR A 387 -0.70 -3.37 4.08
N GLU A 388 0.21 -4.20 4.59
CA GLU A 388 1.65 -4.08 4.34
C GLU A 388 1.99 -4.14 2.86
N SER A 389 1.23 -4.90 2.08
CA SER A 389 1.46 -5.09 0.63
C SER A 389 1.31 -3.83 -0.20
N ILE A 390 0.73 -2.75 0.34
CA ILE A 390 0.65 -1.46 -0.35
C ILE A 390 1.89 -0.58 -0.16
N TYR A 391 2.79 -0.93 0.79
CA TYR A 391 4.00 -0.18 1.10
C TYR A 391 5.21 -0.71 0.32
N GLY A 392 5.55 -0.06 -0.80
CA GLY A 392 6.66 -0.48 -1.67
C GLY A 392 8.01 -0.52 -0.95
N ASP A 393 8.36 0.52 -0.20
CA ASP A 393 9.63 0.59 0.54
C ASP A 393 9.72 -0.49 1.65
N PHE A 394 8.61 -0.87 2.27
CA PHE A 394 8.56 -1.96 3.24
C PHE A 394 8.93 -3.29 2.60
N ILE A 395 8.28 -3.63 1.49
CA ILE A 395 8.57 -4.86 0.74
C ILE A 395 10.00 -4.83 0.18
N SER A 396 10.46 -3.68 -0.33
CA SER A 396 11.82 -3.56 -0.87
C SER A 396 12.91 -3.82 0.19
N LYS A 397 12.67 -3.44 1.45
CA LYS A 397 13.57 -3.74 2.57
C LYS A 397 13.63 -5.25 2.87
N GLN A 398 12.50 -5.96 2.77
CA GLN A 398 12.49 -7.43 2.90
C GLN A 398 13.24 -8.09 1.73
N VAL A 399 13.03 -7.62 0.50
CA VAL A 399 13.76 -8.10 -0.67
C VAL A 399 15.26 -7.83 -0.54
N LYS A 400 15.66 -6.68 -0.02
CA LYS A 400 17.07 -6.36 0.28
C LYS A 400 17.67 -7.28 1.35
N LYS A 401 16.85 -7.81 2.26
CA LYS A 401 17.24 -8.84 3.26
C LYS A 401 17.27 -10.26 2.68
N GLY A 402 17.08 -10.42 1.37
CA GLY A 402 17.24 -11.69 0.66
C GLY A 402 15.95 -12.39 0.25
N ALA A 403 14.77 -11.75 0.38
CA ALA A 403 13.54 -12.40 -0.05
C ALA A 403 13.51 -12.61 -1.56
N GLU A 404 13.25 -13.85 -1.98
CA GLU A 404 13.20 -14.30 -3.38
C GLU A 404 11.78 -14.38 -3.93
N LEU A 405 10.79 -14.51 -3.03
CA LEU A 405 9.36 -14.46 -3.30
C LEU A 405 8.68 -13.50 -2.30
N ILE A 406 7.46 -13.09 -2.60
CA ILE A 406 6.60 -12.33 -1.69
C ILE A 406 5.35 -13.16 -1.42
N PHE A 407 5.05 -13.42 -0.14
CA PHE A 407 3.82 -14.08 0.27
C PHE A 407 2.91 -13.10 0.99
N VAL A 408 1.72 -12.88 0.41
CA VAL A 408 0.72 -11.96 0.95
C VAL A 408 -0.43 -12.76 1.52
N ILE A 409 -0.74 -12.55 2.79
CA ILE A 409 -1.93 -13.11 3.45
C ILE A 409 -2.87 -11.98 3.84
N THR A 410 -4.17 -12.15 3.60
CA THR A 410 -5.12 -11.05 3.79
C THR A 410 -6.54 -11.52 4.07
N ASN A 411 -7.35 -10.62 4.66
CA ASN A 411 -8.79 -10.79 4.81
C ASN A 411 -9.53 -9.57 4.25
N ASP A 412 -9.83 -9.60 2.96
CA ASP A 412 -10.49 -8.48 2.25
C ASP A 412 -12.04 -8.53 2.37
N GLY A 413 -12.60 -9.49 3.11
CA GLY A 413 -14.04 -9.72 3.24
C GLY A 413 -14.82 -8.56 3.85
N TRP A 414 -14.15 -7.76 4.67
CA TRP A 414 -14.72 -6.59 5.33
C TRP A 414 -15.31 -5.52 4.41
N TRP A 415 -14.92 -5.51 3.14
CA TRP A 415 -15.33 -4.46 2.20
C TRP A 415 -16.50 -4.83 1.31
N GLY A 416 -17.01 -6.08 1.41
CA GLY A 416 -18.06 -6.58 0.51
C GLY A 416 -17.62 -6.67 -0.96
N ASP A 417 -18.53 -6.95 -1.89
CA ASP A 417 -18.22 -6.95 -3.33
C ASP A 417 -18.13 -5.52 -3.87
N THR A 418 -17.00 -4.89 -3.62
CA THR A 418 -16.72 -3.48 -3.94
C THR A 418 -15.40 -3.33 -4.68
N PRO A 419 -15.03 -2.13 -5.14
CA PRO A 419 -13.69 -1.86 -5.66
C PRO A 419 -12.55 -2.14 -4.68
N GLY A 420 -12.77 -2.09 -3.36
CA GLY A 420 -11.73 -2.16 -2.33
C GLY A 420 -10.80 -3.36 -2.46
N TYR A 421 -11.34 -4.57 -2.43
CA TYR A 421 -10.53 -5.79 -2.54
C TYR A 421 -9.85 -5.94 -3.91
N LYS A 422 -10.49 -5.43 -4.98
CA LYS A 422 -9.91 -5.42 -6.34
C LYS A 422 -8.71 -4.48 -6.41
N GLN A 423 -8.83 -3.28 -5.81
CA GLN A 423 -7.74 -2.30 -5.70
C GLN A 423 -6.58 -2.92 -4.91
N HIS A 424 -6.86 -3.49 -3.73
CA HIS A 424 -5.85 -4.11 -2.88
C HIS A 424 -5.09 -5.23 -3.61
N ALA A 425 -5.79 -6.15 -4.24
CA ALA A 425 -5.17 -7.21 -5.03
C ALA A 425 -4.30 -6.65 -6.19
N SER A 426 -4.78 -5.58 -6.86
CA SER A 426 -4.05 -4.97 -7.98
C SER A 426 -2.75 -4.28 -7.55
N PHE A 427 -2.68 -3.71 -6.35
CA PHE A 427 -1.46 -3.07 -5.85
C PHE A 427 -0.30 -4.06 -5.67
N SER A 428 -0.59 -5.33 -5.39
CA SER A 428 0.42 -6.37 -5.37
C SER A 428 1.17 -6.51 -6.70
N ARG A 429 0.53 -6.19 -7.84
CA ARG A 429 1.17 -6.19 -9.17
C ARG A 429 2.31 -5.16 -9.26
N LEU A 430 2.14 -4.01 -8.60
CA LEU A 430 3.18 -2.97 -8.53
C LEU A 430 4.37 -3.45 -7.68
N ARG A 431 4.11 -4.14 -6.56
CA ARG A 431 5.15 -4.76 -5.73
C ARG A 431 5.98 -5.76 -6.50
N ALA A 432 5.32 -6.57 -7.35
CA ALA A 432 6.02 -7.52 -8.21
C ALA A 432 6.96 -6.82 -9.19
N ILE A 433 6.52 -5.74 -9.85
CA ILE A 433 7.35 -4.96 -10.79
C ILE A 433 8.50 -4.26 -10.09
N GLU A 434 8.22 -3.57 -8.99
CA GLU A 434 9.22 -2.81 -8.21
C GLU A 434 10.39 -3.68 -7.79
N ASN A 435 10.09 -4.90 -7.38
CA ASN A 435 11.07 -5.79 -6.78
C ASN A 435 11.52 -6.93 -7.71
N ARG A 436 10.89 -7.12 -8.85
CA ARG A 436 11.08 -8.30 -9.71
C ARG A 436 10.94 -9.59 -8.92
N ARG A 437 9.86 -9.70 -8.13
CA ARG A 437 9.52 -10.89 -7.33
C ARG A 437 8.17 -11.43 -7.73
N SER A 438 8.09 -12.74 -7.87
CA SER A 438 6.78 -13.41 -7.99
C SER A 438 6.06 -13.36 -6.65
N ILE A 439 4.73 -13.28 -6.70
CA ILE A 439 3.87 -13.13 -5.53
C ILE A 439 2.87 -14.27 -5.46
N ALA A 440 2.77 -14.91 -4.30
CA ALA A 440 1.60 -15.71 -3.92
C ALA A 440 0.74 -14.90 -2.94
N ARG A 441 -0.53 -14.76 -3.25
CA ARG A 441 -1.51 -14.08 -2.40
C ARG A 441 -2.60 -15.05 -1.98
N SER A 442 -2.80 -15.21 -0.67
CA SER A 442 -3.90 -15.97 -0.06
C SER A 442 -4.84 -15.00 0.63
N ALA A 443 -6.09 -14.97 0.18
CA ALA A 443 -7.15 -14.13 0.72
C ALA A 443 -8.26 -15.00 1.31
N ASN A 444 -8.86 -14.60 2.41
CA ASN A 444 -9.96 -15.36 2.99
C ASN A 444 -11.19 -15.41 2.05
N THR A 445 -11.75 -14.25 1.70
CA THR A 445 -12.93 -14.12 0.84
C THR A 445 -12.64 -13.28 -0.42
N GLY A 446 -11.46 -12.65 -0.50
CA GLY A 446 -11.04 -11.74 -1.53
C GLY A 446 -10.61 -12.40 -2.84
N ILE A 447 -9.47 -11.97 -3.38
CA ILE A 447 -8.83 -12.58 -4.54
C ILE A 447 -7.52 -13.20 -4.10
N SER A 448 -7.45 -14.53 -4.08
CA SER A 448 -6.19 -15.27 -4.04
C SER A 448 -5.63 -15.34 -5.46
N CYS A 449 -4.32 -15.10 -5.61
CA CYS A 449 -3.73 -15.07 -6.95
C CYS A 449 -2.23 -15.32 -6.93
N PHE A 450 -1.71 -15.70 -8.10
CA PHE A 450 -0.28 -15.70 -8.39
C PHE A 450 0.04 -14.57 -9.38
N ILE A 451 1.13 -13.85 -9.10
CA ILE A 451 1.57 -12.72 -9.91
C ILE A 451 3.03 -12.96 -10.28
N ASN A 452 3.36 -12.85 -11.56
CA ASN A 452 4.73 -13.00 -12.03
C ASN A 452 5.56 -11.72 -11.81
N GLN A 453 6.86 -11.78 -12.07
CA GLN A 453 7.81 -10.68 -11.85
C GLN A 453 7.57 -9.44 -12.75
N ARG A 454 6.70 -9.56 -13.77
CA ARG A 454 6.26 -8.44 -14.62
C ARG A 454 4.95 -7.80 -14.15
N GLY A 455 4.33 -8.36 -13.10
CA GLY A 455 3.05 -7.90 -12.57
C GLY A 455 1.84 -8.50 -13.27
N ASP A 456 2.00 -9.56 -14.08
CA ASP A 456 0.86 -10.27 -14.67
C ASP A 456 0.26 -11.24 -13.66
N VAL A 457 -1.06 -11.26 -13.57
CA VAL A 457 -1.80 -12.25 -12.79
C VAL A 457 -1.87 -13.53 -13.62
N THR A 458 -1.16 -14.56 -13.22
CA THR A 458 -1.07 -15.85 -13.94
C THR A 458 -2.22 -16.77 -13.59
N GLN A 459 -2.71 -16.70 -12.35
CA GLN A 459 -3.86 -17.45 -11.85
C GLN A 459 -4.55 -16.64 -10.75
N LYS A 460 -5.89 -16.71 -10.67
CA LYS A 460 -6.69 -16.06 -9.63
C LYS A 460 -7.97 -16.80 -9.31
N THR A 461 -8.47 -16.63 -8.09
CA THR A 461 -9.78 -17.07 -7.64
C THR A 461 -10.86 -16.01 -7.95
N ASN A 462 -12.11 -16.39 -7.77
CA ASN A 462 -13.23 -15.47 -7.75
C ASN A 462 -13.53 -15.01 -6.32
N TRP A 463 -14.16 -13.84 -6.21
CA TRP A 463 -14.69 -13.31 -4.96
C TRP A 463 -15.70 -14.26 -4.33
N TRP A 464 -15.68 -14.36 -3.00
CA TRP A 464 -16.65 -15.09 -2.17
C TRP A 464 -16.86 -16.54 -2.59
N LYS A 465 -15.76 -17.25 -2.88
CA LYS A 465 -15.79 -18.67 -3.29
C LYS A 465 -14.77 -19.47 -2.51
N GLU A 466 -15.22 -20.52 -1.83
CA GLU A 466 -14.34 -21.51 -1.22
C GLU A 466 -13.55 -22.26 -2.31
N THR A 467 -12.25 -22.15 -2.30
CA THR A 467 -11.37 -22.75 -3.30
C THR A 467 -9.89 -22.64 -2.93
N SER A 468 -9.04 -23.28 -3.70
CA SER A 468 -7.59 -23.10 -3.68
C SER A 468 -7.01 -23.09 -5.08
N ILE A 469 -5.87 -22.44 -5.24
CA ILE A 469 -5.08 -22.46 -6.48
C ILE A 469 -3.70 -23.02 -6.20
N ARG A 470 -3.15 -23.75 -7.19
CA ARG A 470 -1.78 -24.28 -7.16
C ARG A 470 -1.05 -23.78 -8.40
N GLY A 471 0.19 -23.34 -8.22
CA GLY A 471 1.01 -22.87 -9.34
C GLY A 471 2.48 -22.84 -9.00
N GLU A 472 3.29 -22.65 -10.03
CA GLU A 472 4.74 -22.50 -9.92
C GLU A 472 5.12 -21.01 -9.99
N LEU A 473 5.94 -20.56 -9.05
CA LEU A 473 6.48 -19.21 -8.97
C LEU A 473 7.99 -19.25 -9.12
N ASN A 474 8.53 -18.46 -10.04
CA ASN A 474 9.97 -18.37 -10.21
C ASN A 474 10.57 -17.50 -9.10
N GLN A 475 11.58 -18.06 -8.40
CA GLN A 475 12.43 -17.33 -7.46
C GLN A 475 13.31 -16.33 -8.21
N ASN A 476 13.66 -15.24 -7.52
CA ASN A 476 14.61 -14.27 -8.03
C ASN A 476 15.37 -13.63 -6.87
N SER A 477 16.71 -13.67 -6.91
CA SER A 477 17.60 -13.05 -5.93
C SER A 477 18.18 -11.71 -6.39
N GLU A 478 18.03 -11.36 -7.68
CA GLU A 478 18.56 -10.10 -8.22
C GLU A 478 17.83 -8.89 -7.65
N LEU A 479 18.56 -7.86 -7.27
CA LEU A 479 17.99 -6.62 -6.74
C LEU A 479 17.76 -5.59 -7.85
N THR A 480 16.56 -5.10 -7.96
CA THR A 480 16.26 -3.92 -8.79
C THR A 480 16.87 -2.65 -8.19
N PHE A 481 16.90 -1.57 -8.95
CA PHE A 481 17.32 -0.27 -8.41
C PHE A 481 16.41 0.15 -7.24
N TYR A 482 15.09 -0.03 -7.39
CA TYR A 482 14.15 0.27 -6.32
C TYR A 482 14.38 -0.61 -5.08
N SER A 483 14.62 -1.92 -5.23
CA SER A 483 14.91 -2.81 -4.09
C SER A 483 16.17 -2.41 -3.32
N LYS A 484 17.17 -1.84 -4.03
CA LYS A 484 18.43 -1.37 -3.40
C LYS A 484 18.25 -0.09 -2.60
N TYR A 485 17.49 0.89 -3.13
CA TYR A 485 17.48 2.28 -2.64
C TYR A 485 16.12 2.71 -2.08
N GLY A 486 15.06 1.93 -2.28
CA GLY A 486 13.68 2.25 -1.83
C GLY A 486 13.16 3.53 -2.47
N ASP A 487 12.40 4.28 -1.72
CA ASP A 487 11.79 5.55 -2.14
C ASP A 487 12.81 6.70 -2.28
N LEU A 488 13.92 6.46 -3.01
CA LEU A 488 14.97 7.46 -3.24
C LEU A 488 14.41 8.74 -3.85
N LEU A 489 13.44 8.61 -4.78
CA LEU A 489 12.81 9.77 -5.41
C LEU A 489 12.11 10.65 -4.38
N GLY A 490 11.36 10.06 -3.44
CA GLY A 490 10.71 10.77 -2.36
C GLY A 490 11.70 11.50 -1.46
N LYS A 491 12.79 10.83 -1.08
CA LYS A 491 13.88 11.43 -0.29
C LYS A 491 14.50 12.62 -1.01
N LEU A 492 14.82 12.46 -2.30
CA LEU A 492 15.44 13.51 -3.11
C LEU A 492 14.52 14.74 -3.25
N PHE A 493 13.24 14.54 -3.56
CA PHE A 493 12.29 15.64 -3.72
C PHE A 493 12.06 16.36 -2.39
N SER A 494 11.98 15.61 -1.28
CA SER A 494 11.85 16.20 0.06
C SER A 494 13.08 17.04 0.44
N PHE A 495 14.27 16.53 0.17
CA PHE A 495 15.52 17.25 0.40
C PHE A 495 15.58 18.55 -0.41
N ILE A 496 15.29 18.48 -1.72
CA ILE A 496 15.28 19.69 -2.57
C ILE A 496 14.23 20.69 -2.09
N LEU A 497 13.03 20.22 -1.70
CA LEU A 497 11.98 21.11 -1.19
C LEU A 497 12.44 21.85 0.09
N VAL A 498 13.10 21.16 1.03
CA VAL A 498 13.65 21.78 2.24
C VAL A 498 14.66 22.88 1.90
N PHE A 499 15.55 22.64 0.92
CA PHE A 499 16.50 23.67 0.46
C PHE A 499 15.80 24.88 -0.18
N ILE A 500 14.80 24.64 -1.01
CA ILE A 500 13.99 25.69 -1.63
C ILE A 500 13.33 26.55 -0.56
N LEU A 501 12.69 25.92 0.43
CA LEU A 501 12.02 26.62 1.53
C LEU A 501 13.01 27.40 2.42
N GLY A 502 14.15 26.80 2.73
CA GLY A 502 15.23 27.44 3.50
C GLY A 502 15.77 28.69 2.78
N TYR A 503 16.01 28.59 1.47
CA TYR A 503 16.45 29.75 0.68
C TYR A 503 15.41 30.89 0.68
N GLU A 504 14.13 30.59 0.48
CA GLU A 504 13.07 31.61 0.51
C GLU A 504 12.90 32.23 1.91
N LEU A 505 13.06 31.45 2.97
CA LEU A 505 13.06 31.97 4.34
C LEU A 505 14.21 32.97 4.57
N ILE A 506 15.43 32.59 4.21
CA ILE A 506 16.63 33.45 4.33
C ILE A 506 16.43 34.76 3.55
N LYS A 507 15.99 34.65 2.29
CA LYS A 507 15.70 35.81 1.44
C LYS A 507 14.65 36.75 2.06
N SER A 508 13.60 36.18 2.69
CA SER A 508 12.57 36.94 3.39
C SER A 508 13.14 37.69 4.59
N LEU A 509 14.00 37.04 5.39
CA LEU A 509 14.67 37.65 6.55
C LEU A 509 15.56 38.81 6.13
N PHE A 510 16.38 38.65 5.08
CA PHE A 510 17.19 39.73 4.53
C PHE A 510 16.38 40.95 4.07
N LYS A 511 15.23 40.70 3.41
CA LYS A 511 14.32 41.79 3.02
C LYS A 511 13.70 42.53 4.21
N MET A 512 13.39 41.83 5.30
CA MET A 512 12.90 42.49 6.53
C MET A 512 13.97 43.35 7.19
N VAL A 513 15.20 42.85 7.29
CA VAL A 513 16.33 43.62 7.85
C VAL A 513 16.66 44.86 7.01
N SER A 514 16.59 44.73 5.67
CA SER A 514 16.88 45.88 4.78
C SER A 514 15.76 46.94 4.74
N ARG A 515 14.53 46.61 5.16
CA ARG A 515 13.40 47.56 5.27
C ARG A 515 13.37 48.33 6.57
N ASN A 516 14.06 47.81 7.58
CA ASN A 516 14.18 48.45 8.92
C ASN A 516 15.45 49.31 9.05
N LYS A 517 16.26 49.38 8.01
CA LYS A 517 17.35 50.35 7.82
C LYS A 517 16.90 51.45 6.84
#